data_57ef44b57aff8fcf8a13d6857dfe079f
#
_entry.id   57ef44b57aff8fcf8a13d6857dfe079f
#
_cell.length_a   1.000
_cell.length_b   1.000
_cell.length_c   1.000
_cell.angle_alpha   90.00
_cell.angle_beta   90.00
_cell.angle_gamma   90.00
#
_symmetry.space_group_name_H-M   'P 1'
#
loop_
_entity.id
_entity.type
_entity.pdbx_description
1 polymer ?
#
loop_
_entity_poly.entity_id
_entity_poly.type
_entity_poly.pdbx_seq_one_letter_code
_entity_poly.pdbx_strand_id
1 'polypeptide(L)'
;MVNRKLKKCASLFLVMSMAVSMLAGCGSKNATEEASSTSDAVEATVDDSAEVKKITYFTPKVPSDDVLAIFQELAEEYKAEGHNIEFVLETADTDGYDQKLRAMATANELPELFDVDGDSFCQELADAGMVVDMQAFLEEIGAIDNFIGASLDYIRLDDGSLYGIPWEFATDMFWYDKDVYEKYNLEVPKTFDDLLENCRILKENGETPIIVDGADGWFYLRYLAMIPFRETGNDFVYALKSGDAKMSDATGMETLQFLQDIGQYFQPGCTSTDYSTSLELFLDGQGVMYTAGTALLDSFMKANEEGKNFDYFYMPLTDNAVTSANEYWVFGGLGMAANSATWDDDVK
;
A
#
# COMPACT_ATOMS: atom_id res chain seq x y z
N MET A 1 -43.42 7.38 9.07
CA MET A 1 -44.29 6.17 8.85
C MET A 1 -43.60 5.31 7.84
N VAL A 2 -43.05 4.22 8.23
CA VAL A 2 -43.22 2.84 7.86
C VAL A 2 -42.10 2.00 8.52
N ASN A 3 -42.56 1.25 9.50
CA ASN A 3 -41.81 0.18 10.17
C ASN A 3 -41.42 -0.92 9.21
N ARG A 4 -40.19 -1.44 9.30
CA ARG A 4 -39.92 -2.82 8.91
C ARG A 4 -38.99 -3.55 9.90
N LYS A 5 -39.58 -4.57 10.45
CA LYS A 5 -39.20 -5.42 11.55
C LYS A 5 -37.89 -6.21 11.29
N LEU A 6 -37.06 -6.25 12.31
CA LEU A 6 -36.03 -7.27 12.53
C LEU A 6 -36.64 -8.69 12.45
N LYS A 7 -35.96 -9.60 11.77
CA LYS A 7 -36.05 -11.02 12.05
C LYS A 7 -34.67 -11.55 12.46
N LYS A 8 -34.59 -11.88 13.73
CA LYS A 8 -33.55 -12.74 14.31
C LYS A 8 -33.83 -14.17 13.84
N CYS A 9 -32.84 -14.89 13.37
CA CYS A 9 -32.85 -16.35 13.38
C CYS A 9 -31.57 -16.84 14.07
N ALA A 10 -31.85 -17.63 15.09
CA ALA A 10 -30.92 -18.20 16.02
C ALA A 10 -30.17 -19.40 15.44
N SER A 11 -28.97 -19.57 15.94
CA SER A 11 -28.08 -20.72 15.87
C SER A 11 -28.74 -22.04 16.24
N LEU A 12 -28.39 -23.14 15.58
CA LEU A 12 -28.38 -24.46 16.21
C LEU A 12 -27.17 -25.27 15.73
N PHE A 13 -26.32 -25.58 16.68
CA PHE A 13 -25.26 -26.59 16.61
C PHE A 13 -25.87 -27.96 16.45
N LEU A 14 -25.30 -28.81 15.62
CA LEU A 14 -25.34 -30.25 15.85
C LEU A 14 -24.04 -30.93 15.41
N VAL A 15 -23.39 -31.49 16.38
CA VAL A 15 -22.20 -32.35 16.33
C VAL A 15 -22.66 -33.81 16.28
N MET A 16 -21.84 -34.69 15.71
CA MET A 16 -21.81 -36.18 15.81
C MET A 16 -22.20 -36.90 14.52
N SER A 17 -21.57 -37.93 14.08
CA SER A 17 -20.43 -38.78 14.52
C SER A 17 -20.12 -39.80 13.43
N MET A 18 -18.92 -40.32 13.46
CA MET A 18 -18.37 -41.45 12.68
C MET A 18 -19.28 -42.67 12.54
N ALA A 19 -19.20 -43.33 11.41
CA ALA A 19 -19.07 -44.80 11.41
C ALA A 19 -18.52 -45.32 10.06
N VAL A 20 -17.53 -46.11 10.18
CA VAL A 20 -16.82 -46.97 9.20
C VAL A 20 -17.75 -48.13 8.78
N SER A 21 -17.75 -48.52 7.51
CA SER A 21 -17.76 -49.93 7.13
C SER A 21 -17.35 -50.17 5.68
N MET A 22 -16.32 -50.94 5.54
CA MET A 22 -15.92 -51.67 4.32
C MET A 22 -16.98 -52.72 3.99
N LEU A 23 -17.14 -53.06 2.71
CA LEU A 23 -17.00 -54.44 2.22
C LEU A 23 -17.26 -54.54 0.71
N ALA A 24 -16.48 -55.34 0.10
CA ALA A 24 -16.32 -55.68 -1.29
C ALA A 24 -17.52 -56.42 -1.90
N GLY A 25 -17.62 -56.38 -3.24
CA GLY A 25 -18.49 -57.28 -3.99
C GLY A 25 -18.37 -57.12 -5.50
N CYS A 26 -17.59 -58.01 -6.11
CA CYS A 26 -17.50 -58.25 -7.56
C CYS A 26 -18.85 -58.76 -8.13
N GLY A 27 -19.09 -58.44 -9.41
CA GLY A 27 -20.13 -59.18 -10.16
C GLY A 27 -20.38 -58.62 -11.57
N SER A 28 -20.05 -59.37 -12.54
CA SER A 28 -19.88 -59.22 -13.96
C SER A 28 -21.19 -59.28 -14.78
N LYS A 29 -21.14 -58.63 -15.98
CA LYS A 29 -21.68 -59.03 -17.31
C LYS A 29 -23.04 -58.59 -17.81
N ASN A 30 -22.88 -58.04 -19.01
CA ASN A 30 -23.53 -58.16 -20.32
C ASN A 30 -24.60 -57.11 -20.67
N ALA A 31 -24.26 -56.23 -21.57
CA ALA A 31 -24.51 -56.11 -23.02
C ALA A 31 -26.00 -56.09 -23.44
N THR A 32 -26.42 -55.02 -24.05
CA THR A 32 -26.94 -55.01 -25.44
C THR A 32 -27.07 -53.57 -25.94
N GLU A 33 -26.67 -53.35 -27.20
CA GLU A 33 -26.69 -52.16 -28.05
C GLU A 33 -28.10 -51.63 -28.27
N GLU A 34 -28.23 -50.32 -28.40
CA GLU A 34 -28.86 -49.72 -29.60
C GLU A 34 -28.48 -48.24 -29.74
N ALA A 35 -28.08 -47.89 -30.92
CA ALA A 35 -27.57 -46.59 -31.36
C ALA A 35 -28.70 -45.60 -31.62
N SER A 36 -28.48 -44.31 -31.33
CA SER A 36 -28.97 -43.20 -32.16
C SER A 36 -28.27 -41.89 -31.86
N SER A 37 -27.45 -41.52 -32.77
CA SER A 37 -27.05 -40.23 -33.37
C SER A 37 -27.22 -38.92 -32.60
N THR A 38 -26.07 -38.26 -32.47
CA THR A 38 -25.69 -36.84 -32.86
C THR A 38 -26.21 -35.71 -32.03
N SER A 39 -25.30 -35.12 -31.29
CA SER A 39 -24.81 -33.74 -31.52
C SER A 39 -23.58 -33.52 -30.65
N ASP A 40 -22.43 -33.26 -31.31
CA ASP A 40 -21.17 -32.86 -30.66
C ASP A 40 -21.36 -31.50 -30.01
N ALA A 41 -21.59 -31.49 -28.71
CA ALA A 41 -21.16 -30.42 -27.83
C ALA A 41 -19.90 -30.94 -27.16
N VAL A 42 -18.78 -30.38 -27.51
CA VAL A 42 -17.54 -30.59 -26.78
C VAL A 42 -17.73 -29.93 -25.43
N GLU A 43 -18.24 -30.68 -24.47
CA GLU A 43 -18.03 -30.37 -23.05
C GLU A 43 -16.54 -30.58 -22.81
N ALA A 44 -15.81 -29.48 -22.60
CA ALA A 44 -14.48 -29.54 -22.04
C ALA A 44 -14.64 -30.20 -20.66
N THR A 45 -14.29 -31.48 -20.58
CA THR A 45 -14.17 -32.18 -19.29
C THR A 45 -12.97 -31.55 -18.59
N VAL A 46 -13.26 -30.64 -17.63
CA VAL A 46 -12.27 -30.24 -16.63
C VAL A 46 -11.83 -31.53 -15.93
N ASP A 47 -10.57 -31.85 -16.05
CA ASP A 47 -9.95 -32.98 -15.34
C ASP A 47 -9.94 -32.60 -13.83
N ASP A 48 -10.93 -33.08 -13.09
CA ASP A 48 -11.12 -32.83 -11.65
C ASP A 48 -9.99 -33.46 -10.78
N SER A 49 -8.93 -33.94 -11.40
CA SER A 49 -7.73 -34.52 -10.77
C SER A 49 -6.50 -33.61 -10.85
N ALA A 50 -6.57 -32.48 -11.52
CA ALA A 50 -5.46 -31.52 -11.55
C ALA A 50 -5.29 -30.86 -10.18
N GLU A 51 -4.11 -30.95 -9.60
CA GLU A 51 -3.77 -30.27 -8.34
C GLU A 51 -3.98 -28.77 -8.50
N VAL A 52 -4.73 -28.15 -7.55
CA VAL A 52 -4.94 -26.70 -7.55
C VAL A 52 -3.64 -26.02 -7.22
N LYS A 53 -3.12 -25.22 -8.14
CA LYS A 53 -1.94 -24.41 -7.90
C LYS A 53 -2.33 -23.17 -7.11
N LYS A 54 -1.71 -22.99 -5.94
CA LYS A 54 -1.89 -21.78 -5.15
C LYS A 54 -0.89 -20.73 -5.60
N ILE A 55 -1.40 -19.52 -5.86
CA ILE A 55 -0.60 -18.33 -6.09
C ILE A 55 -0.80 -17.42 -4.89
N THR A 56 0.19 -17.37 -4.03
CA THR A 56 0.16 -16.59 -2.79
C THR A 56 0.77 -15.21 -3.06
N TYR A 57 0.02 -14.16 -2.72
CA TYR A 57 0.53 -12.80 -2.63
C TYR A 57 0.66 -12.39 -1.18
N PHE A 58 1.88 -12.12 -0.73
CA PHE A 58 2.20 -11.67 0.62
C PHE A 58 2.50 -10.17 0.63
N THR A 59 1.74 -9.39 1.40
CA THR A 59 1.80 -7.93 1.43
C THR A 59 1.60 -7.38 2.84
N PRO A 60 2.24 -6.24 3.23
CA PRO A 60 1.92 -5.54 4.47
C PRO A 60 0.65 -4.69 4.37
N LYS A 61 0.06 -4.58 3.19
CA LYS A 61 -1.13 -3.78 2.93
C LYS A 61 -2.33 -4.68 2.70
N VAL A 62 -3.48 -4.28 3.25
CA VAL A 62 -4.75 -4.88 2.85
C VAL A 62 -5.23 -4.08 1.62
N PRO A 63 -5.21 -4.68 0.42
CA PRO A 63 -5.76 -4.02 -0.75
C PRO A 63 -7.23 -3.62 -0.51
N SER A 64 -7.67 -2.55 -1.16
CA SER A 64 -9.10 -2.18 -1.15
C SER A 64 -9.95 -3.33 -1.69
N ASP A 65 -11.23 -3.36 -1.33
CA ASP A 65 -12.18 -4.37 -1.82
C ASP A 65 -12.21 -4.42 -3.35
N ASP A 66 -12.03 -3.27 -4.02
CA ASP A 66 -11.97 -3.17 -5.48
C ASP A 66 -10.74 -3.87 -6.07
N VAL A 67 -9.56 -3.70 -5.46
CA VAL A 67 -8.32 -4.37 -5.89
C VAL A 67 -8.42 -5.88 -5.65
N LEU A 68 -8.96 -6.30 -4.50
CA LEU A 68 -9.20 -7.72 -4.24
C LEU A 68 -10.17 -8.34 -5.24
N ALA A 69 -11.21 -7.60 -5.64
CA ALA A 69 -12.15 -8.05 -6.66
C ALA A 69 -11.48 -8.28 -8.01
N ILE A 70 -10.53 -7.41 -8.41
CA ILE A 70 -9.75 -7.57 -9.64
C ILE A 70 -8.93 -8.88 -9.60
N PHE A 71 -8.22 -9.16 -8.52
CA PHE A 71 -7.47 -10.42 -8.39
C PHE A 71 -8.37 -11.64 -8.44
N GLN A 72 -9.56 -11.57 -7.81
CA GLN A 72 -10.53 -12.67 -7.84
C GLN A 72 -11.12 -12.87 -9.25
N GLU A 73 -11.44 -11.79 -9.96
CA GLU A 73 -11.94 -11.83 -11.33
C GLU A 73 -10.91 -12.45 -12.27
N LEU A 74 -9.65 -12.02 -12.19
CA LEU A 74 -8.53 -12.60 -12.96
C LEU A 74 -8.37 -14.11 -12.67
N ALA A 75 -8.42 -14.52 -11.41
CA ALA A 75 -8.33 -15.92 -11.04
C ALA A 75 -9.47 -16.76 -11.63
N GLU A 76 -10.71 -16.23 -11.67
CA GLU A 76 -11.85 -16.92 -12.29
C GLU A 76 -11.74 -16.95 -13.83
N GLU A 77 -11.22 -15.90 -14.46
CA GLU A 77 -10.93 -15.88 -15.91
C GLU A 77 -9.90 -16.94 -16.29
N TYR A 78 -8.77 -17.00 -15.56
CA TYR A 78 -7.74 -18.02 -15.77
C TYR A 78 -8.27 -19.45 -15.58
N LYS A 79 -9.10 -19.63 -14.58
CA LYS A 79 -9.76 -20.91 -14.34
C LYS A 79 -10.70 -21.29 -15.49
N ALA A 80 -11.43 -20.32 -16.07
CA ALA A 80 -12.27 -20.53 -17.24
C ALA A 80 -11.47 -20.89 -18.49
N GLU A 81 -10.22 -20.46 -18.59
CA GLU A 81 -9.26 -20.80 -19.65
C GLU A 81 -8.60 -22.19 -19.44
N GLY A 82 -8.87 -22.85 -18.31
CA GLY A 82 -8.39 -24.19 -18.01
C GLY A 82 -7.20 -24.26 -17.06
N HIS A 83 -6.77 -23.11 -16.49
CA HIS A 83 -5.76 -23.04 -15.44
C HIS A 83 -6.43 -23.35 -14.10
N ASN A 84 -5.93 -24.35 -13.38
CA ASN A 84 -6.47 -24.70 -12.05
C ASN A 84 -5.74 -23.95 -10.94
N ILE A 85 -6.01 -22.66 -10.80
CA ILE A 85 -5.35 -21.77 -9.84
C ILE A 85 -6.29 -21.34 -8.71
N GLU A 86 -5.71 -21.07 -7.54
CA GLU A 86 -6.33 -20.43 -6.38
C GLU A 86 -5.46 -19.25 -5.97
N PHE A 87 -6.00 -18.03 -6.01
CA PHE A 87 -5.30 -16.85 -5.49
C PHE A 87 -5.46 -16.77 -3.97
N VAL A 88 -4.36 -16.62 -3.26
CA VAL A 88 -4.30 -16.55 -1.79
C VAL A 88 -3.62 -15.24 -1.39
N LEU A 89 -4.36 -14.37 -0.70
CA LEU A 89 -3.79 -13.17 -0.09
C LEU A 89 -3.34 -13.48 1.33
N GLU A 90 -2.06 -13.24 1.64
CA GLU A 90 -1.51 -13.25 2.99
C GLU A 90 -1.05 -11.85 3.37
N THR A 91 -1.40 -11.41 4.59
CA THR A 91 -0.99 -10.10 5.10
C THR A 91 -0.23 -10.22 6.40
N ALA A 92 0.64 -9.24 6.65
CA ALA A 92 1.26 -9.00 7.95
C ALA A 92 1.17 -7.49 8.26
N ASP A 93 1.32 -7.12 9.53
CA ASP A 93 1.55 -5.72 9.87
C ASP A 93 2.92 -5.26 9.32
N THR A 94 3.07 -3.96 9.11
CA THR A 94 4.27 -3.38 8.49
C THR A 94 5.54 -3.78 9.23
N ASP A 95 5.53 -3.78 10.56
CA ASP A 95 6.70 -4.12 11.38
C ASP A 95 7.07 -5.61 11.30
N GLY A 96 6.08 -6.49 11.21
CA GLY A 96 6.27 -7.94 11.10
C GLY A 96 6.58 -8.40 9.69
N TYR A 97 6.18 -7.64 8.69
CA TYR A 97 6.32 -8.00 7.28
C TYR A 97 7.77 -8.24 6.87
N ASP A 98 8.63 -7.24 7.05
CA ASP A 98 10.06 -7.33 6.66
C ASP A 98 10.77 -8.49 7.34
N GLN A 99 10.52 -8.69 8.63
CA GLN A 99 11.13 -9.79 9.37
C GLN A 99 10.68 -11.15 8.81
N LYS A 100 9.38 -11.28 8.52
CA LYS A 100 8.81 -12.51 7.98
C LYS A 100 9.31 -12.78 6.57
N LEU A 101 9.37 -11.77 5.70
CA LEU A 101 9.85 -11.89 4.34
C LEU A 101 11.35 -12.28 4.30
N ARG A 102 12.18 -11.67 5.15
CA ARG A 102 13.61 -12.05 5.31
C ARG A 102 13.78 -13.48 5.81
N ALA A 103 12.93 -13.93 6.72
CA ALA A 103 12.96 -15.31 7.19
C ALA A 103 12.57 -16.30 6.08
N MET A 104 11.53 -16.00 5.30
CA MET A 104 11.12 -16.80 4.14
C MET A 104 12.21 -16.85 3.08
N ALA A 105 12.86 -15.74 2.75
CA ALA A 105 13.99 -15.69 1.82
C ALA A 105 15.16 -16.56 2.29
N THR A 106 15.50 -16.48 3.58
CA THR A 106 16.57 -17.30 4.17
C THR A 106 16.25 -18.80 4.11
N ALA A 107 14.97 -19.17 4.24
CA ALA A 107 14.50 -20.54 4.15
C ALA A 107 14.32 -21.04 2.70
N ASN A 108 14.43 -20.18 1.67
CA ASN A 108 14.00 -20.43 0.29
C ASN A 108 12.50 -20.78 0.19
N GLU A 109 11.68 -20.12 0.98
CA GLU A 109 10.24 -20.32 1.08
C GLU A 109 9.49 -19.01 0.73
N LEU A 110 10.04 -18.19 -0.18
CA LEU A 110 9.34 -17.00 -0.67
C LEU A 110 8.02 -17.40 -1.35
N PRO A 111 6.93 -16.66 -1.12
CA PRO A 111 5.68 -16.88 -1.85
C PRO A 111 5.85 -16.52 -3.33
N GLU A 112 4.87 -16.81 -4.16
CA GLU A 112 4.90 -16.53 -5.60
C GLU A 112 5.03 -15.03 -5.87
N LEU A 113 4.26 -14.23 -5.15
CA LEU A 113 4.24 -12.77 -5.23
C LEU A 113 4.42 -12.17 -3.83
N PHE A 114 5.15 -11.08 -3.73
CA PHE A 114 5.35 -10.34 -2.48
C PHE A 114 5.80 -8.91 -2.76
N ASP A 115 5.66 -8.05 -1.77
CA ASP A 115 6.07 -6.65 -1.92
C ASP A 115 7.52 -6.43 -1.53
N VAL A 116 8.19 -5.53 -2.26
CA VAL A 116 9.55 -5.05 -1.98
C VAL A 116 9.62 -3.53 -2.11
N ASP A 117 10.56 -2.93 -1.38
CA ASP A 117 11.05 -1.58 -1.65
C ASP A 117 12.25 -1.62 -2.60
N GLY A 118 12.58 -0.48 -3.22
CA GLY A 118 13.82 -0.30 -3.98
C GLY A 118 15.02 -0.10 -3.04
N ASP A 119 15.24 -1.03 -2.11
CA ASP A 119 16.22 -0.94 -1.02
C ASP A 119 17.32 -2.02 -1.09
N SER A 120 18.18 -2.03 -0.07
CA SER A 120 19.27 -3.00 0.04
C SER A 120 18.79 -4.44 0.16
N PHE A 121 17.59 -4.68 0.69
CA PHE A 121 17.07 -6.04 0.79
C PHE A 121 16.60 -6.56 -0.57
N CYS A 122 15.94 -5.73 -1.34
CA CYS A 122 15.61 -6.08 -2.73
C CYS A 122 16.88 -6.37 -3.53
N GLN A 123 17.97 -5.58 -3.33
CA GLN A 123 19.26 -5.86 -3.94
C GLN A 123 19.83 -7.22 -3.50
N GLU A 124 19.75 -7.57 -2.21
CA GLU A 124 20.19 -8.90 -1.71
C GLU A 124 19.40 -10.04 -2.38
N LEU A 125 18.09 -9.90 -2.56
CA LEU A 125 17.26 -10.89 -3.26
C LEU A 125 17.64 -11.00 -4.75
N ALA A 126 17.90 -9.87 -5.40
CA ALA A 126 18.32 -9.82 -6.79
C ALA A 126 19.69 -10.47 -7.00
N ASP A 127 20.68 -10.15 -6.16
CA ASP A 127 22.02 -10.75 -6.19
C ASP A 127 21.98 -12.26 -5.94
N ALA A 128 21.04 -12.73 -5.14
CA ALA A 128 20.79 -14.15 -4.90
C ALA A 128 19.99 -14.83 -6.02
N GLY A 129 19.49 -14.07 -7.01
CA GLY A 129 18.66 -14.60 -8.10
C GLY A 129 17.27 -15.07 -7.65
N MET A 130 16.76 -14.53 -6.56
CA MET A 130 15.46 -14.94 -5.96
C MET A 130 14.27 -14.18 -6.52
N VAL A 131 14.49 -13.07 -7.20
CA VAL A 131 13.43 -12.21 -7.79
C VAL A 131 13.55 -12.13 -9.31
N VAL A 132 12.42 -11.94 -9.96
CA VAL A 132 12.31 -11.80 -11.41
C VAL A 132 12.70 -10.39 -11.81
N ASP A 133 13.42 -10.25 -12.94
CA ASP A 133 13.66 -8.96 -13.59
C ASP A 133 12.35 -8.44 -14.19
N MET A 134 11.71 -7.51 -13.49
CA MET A 134 10.44 -6.93 -13.89
C MET A 134 10.59 -5.93 -15.04
N GLN A 135 11.76 -5.32 -15.24
CA GLN A 135 12.02 -4.50 -16.41
C GLN A 135 11.92 -5.35 -17.67
N ALA A 136 12.66 -6.48 -17.70
CA ALA A 136 12.66 -7.38 -18.83
C ALA A 136 11.26 -7.95 -19.09
N PHE A 137 10.52 -8.31 -18.04
CA PHE A 137 9.15 -8.83 -18.17
C PHE A 137 8.19 -7.79 -18.75
N LEU A 138 8.18 -6.57 -18.21
CA LEU A 138 7.29 -5.50 -18.69
C LEU A 138 7.62 -5.08 -20.14
N GLU A 139 8.89 -5.14 -20.53
CA GLU A 139 9.30 -4.90 -21.93
C GLU A 139 8.85 -6.05 -22.84
N GLU A 140 8.97 -7.30 -22.41
CA GLU A 140 8.53 -8.49 -23.17
C GLU A 140 7.04 -8.43 -23.50
N ILE A 141 6.22 -8.04 -22.53
CA ILE A 141 4.76 -7.94 -22.73
C ILE A 141 4.31 -6.57 -23.28
N GLY A 142 5.25 -5.62 -23.51
CA GLY A 142 4.96 -4.28 -24.03
C GLY A 142 4.17 -3.38 -23.06
N ALA A 143 4.28 -3.62 -21.76
CA ALA A 143 3.49 -2.92 -20.74
C ALA A 143 4.27 -1.82 -20.00
N ILE A 144 5.58 -1.66 -20.21
CA ILE A 144 6.40 -0.70 -19.45
C ILE A 144 5.89 0.75 -19.57
N ASP A 145 5.41 1.13 -20.75
CA ASP A 145 4.88 2.47 -21.02
C ASP A 145 3.49 2.73 -20.41
N ASN A 146 2.85 1.73 -19.82
CA ASN A 146 1.59 1.88 -19.10
C ASN A 146 1.78 2.47 -17.70
N PHE A 147 3.00 2.49 -17.19
CA PHE A 147 3.33 2.98 -15.85
C PHE A 147 3.78 4.44 -15.89
N ILE A 148 3.48 5.17 -14.82
CA ILE A 148 4.02 6.51 -14.60
C ILE A 148 5.52 6.36 -14.34
N GLY A 149 6.37 7.01 -15.15
CA GLY A 149 7.83 6.87 -15.04
C GLY A 149 8.36 7.13 -13.62
N ALA A 150 7.84 8.14 -12.93
CA ALA A 150 8.22 8.43 -11.56
C ALA A 150 7.89 7.30 -10.56
N SER A 151 6.85 6.50 -10.79
CA SER A 151 6.55 5.34 -9.94
C SER A 151 7.53 4.20 -10.15
N LEU A 152 7.95 3.97 -11.39
CA LEU A 152 9.02 3.02 -11.69
C LEU A 152 10.36 3.47 -11.11
N ASP A 153 10.70 4.76 -11.26
CA ASP A 153 11.96 5.32 -10.76
C ASP A 153 12.07 5.24 -9.23
N TYR A 154 10.93 5.34 -8.53
CA TYR A 154 10.88 5.22 -7.06
C TYR A 154 11.33 3.85 -6.57
N ILE A 155 10.91 2.78 -7.25
CA ILE A 155 11.17 1.39 -6.83
C ILE A 155 12.46 0.81 -7.44
N ARG A 156 13.13 1.54 -8.36
CA ARG A 156 14.40 1.10 -8.94
C ARG A 156 15.50 1.02 -7.91
N LEU A 157 16.34 0.02 -8.03
CA LEU A 157 17.60 -0.05 -7.31
C LEU A 157 18.58 1.02 -7.81
N ASP A 158 19.66 1.25 -7.08
CA ASP A 158 20.67 2.27 -7.41
C ASP A 158 21.37 2.05 -8.75
N ASP A 159 21.44 0.82 -9.22
CA ASP A 159 22.00 0.45 -10.53
C ASP A 159 20.98 0.62 -11.68
N GLY A 160 19.75 1.04 -11.38
CA GLY A 160 18.67 1.23 -12.33
C GLY A 160 17.84 -0.02 -12.63
N SER A 161 18.15 -1.17 -12.02
CA SER A 161 17.36 -2.39 -12.19
C SER A 161 15.99 -2.30 -11.51
N LEU A 162 15.03 -3.08 -12.00
CA LEU A 162 13.63 -3.06 -11.53
C LEU A 162 13.18 -4.48 -11.21
N TYR A 163 12.89 -4.76 -9.95
CA TYR A 163 12.44 -6.07 -9.48
C TYR A 163 11.03 -6.05 -8.85
N GLY A 164 10.42 -4.88 -8.71
CA GLY A 164 9.05 -4.71 -8.25
C GLY A 164 8.22 -3.92 -9.24
N ILE A 165 6.96 -4.27 -9.41
CA ILE A 165 5.98 -3.51 -10.19
C ILE A 165 5.21 -2.61 -9.21
N PRO A 166 5.35 -1.27 -9.28
CA PRO A 166 4.63 -0.36 -8.40
C PRO A 166 3.13 -0.41 -8.73
N TRP A 167 2.30 -0.68 -7.74
CA TRP A 167 0.85 -0.70 -7.90
C TRP A 167 0.15 0.47 -7.22
N GLU A 168 0.92 1.32 -6.53
CA GLU A 168 0.42 2.59 -6.00
C GLU A 168 1.39 3.73 -6.33
N PHE A 169 0.84 4.92 -6.44
CA PHE A 169 1.57 6.16 -6.62
C PHE A 169 0.84 7.27 -5.87
N ALA A 170 1.53 7.88 -4.94
CA ALA A 170 0.93 8.84 -4.02
C ALA A 170 1.77 10.11 -3.90
N THR A 171 1.15 11.18 -3.47
CA THR A 171 1.79 12.41 -3.02
C THR A 171 1.29 12.76 -1.63
N ASP A 172 2.17 13.30 -0.79
CA ASP A 172 1.79 13.80 0.52
C ASP A 172 1.31 15.24 0.46
N MET A 173 0.34 15.53 1.31
CA MET A 173 -0.23 16.85 1.49
C MET A 173 -0.63 17.06 2.95
N PHE A 174 -0.88 18.30 3.31
CA PHE A 174 -1.50 18.66 4.58
C PHE A 174 -3.01 18.70 4.41
N TRP A 175 -3.71 17.77 5.04
CA TRP A 175 -5.15 17.84 5.23
C TRP A 175 -5.46 18.78 6.38
N TYR A 176 -6.53 19.56 6.27
CA TYR A 176 -6.91 20.51 7.31
C TYR A 176 -8.42 20.66 7.44
N ASP A 177 -8.88 21.01 8.62
CA ASP A 177 -10.27 21.33 8.92
C ASP A 177 -10.54 22.80 8.54
N LYS A 178 -11.33 23.00 7.48
CA LYS A 178 -11.70 24.34 6.98
C LYS A 178 -12.53 25.13 7.97
N ASP A 179 -13.43 24.50 8.71
CA ASP A 179 -14.28 25.18 9.67
C ASP A 179 -13.44 25.78 10.80
N VAL A 180 -12.37 25.08 11.21
CA VAL A 180 -11.42 25.61 12.21
C VAL A 180 -10.56 26.72 11.61
N TYR A 181 -10.12 26.60 10.36
CA TYR A 181 -9.39 27.67 9.67
C TYR A 181 -10.25 28.93 9.54
N GLU A 182 -11.52 28.79 9.12
CA GLU A 182 -12.48 29.91 9.05
C GLU A 182 -12.75 30.53 10.43
N LYS A 183 -12.91 29.70 11.47
CA LYS A 183 -13.13 30.16 12.86
C LYS A 183 -12.03 31.11 13.35
N TYR A 184 -10.79 30.83 13.00
CA TYR A 184 -9.63 31.61 13.41
C TYR A 184 -9.12 32.59 12.34
N ASN A 185 -9.83 32.71 11.22
CA ASN A 185 -9.50 33.55 10.08
C ASN A 185 -8.08 33.26 9.56
N LEU A 186 -7.73 31.96 9.44
CA LEU A 186 -6.47 31.51 8.88
C LEU A 186 -6.59 31.32 7.36
N GLU A 187 -5.52 31.66 6.67
CA GLU A 187 -5.37 31.35 5.24
C GLU A 187 -4.52 30.07 5.06
N VAL A 188 -4.73 29.39 3.93
CA VAL A 188 -3.85 28.29 3.51
C VAL A 188 -2.41 28.79 3.41
N PRO A 189 -1.44 28.18 4.13
CA PRO A 189 -0.08 28.68 4.19
C PRO A 189 0.62 28.52 2.84
N LYS A 190 1.34 29.55 2.42
CA LYS A 190 2.15 29.55 1.20
C LYS A 190 3.62 29.29 1.47
N THR A 191 4.06 29.65 2.67
CA THR A 191 5.43 29.47 3.15
C THR A 191 5.43 28.62 4.43
N PHE A 192 6.59 28.06 4.79
CA PHE A 192 6.73 27.36 6.07
C PHE A 192 6.58 28.32 7.26
N ASP A 193 6.91 29.58 7.11
CA ASP A 193 6.67 30.60 8.14
C ASP A 193 5.18 30.83 8.34
N ASP A 194 4.37 30.88 7.27
CA ASP A 194 2.91 30.96 7.37
C ASP A 194 2.34 29.71 8.09
N LEU A 195 2.87 28.53 7.79
CA LEU A 195 2.47 27.28 8.45
C LEU A 195 2.75 27.31 9.96
N LEU A 196 3.96 27.72 10.34
CA LEU A 196 4.34 27.85 11.75
C LEU A 196 3.50 28.92 12.47
N GLU A 197 3.18 30.03 11.80
CA GLU A 197 2.31 31.07 12.37
C GLU A 197 0.88 30.56 12.55
N ASN A 198 0.31 29.82 11.59
CA ASN A 198 -0.99 29.17 11.74
C ASN A 198 -0.95 28.19 12.93
N CYS A 199 0.07 27.36 13.05
CA CYS A 199 0.24 26.46 14.18
C CYS A 199 0.29 27.22 15.53
N ARG A 200 1.02 28.35 15.56
CA ARG A 200 1.10 29.19 16.76
C ARG A 200 -0.27 29.72 17.18
N ILE A 201 -1.02 30.29 16.23
CA ILE A 201 -2.36 30.82 16.48
C ILE A 201 -3.31 29.72 16.98
N LEU A 202 -3.31 28.55 16.34
CA LEU A 202 -4.13 27.41 16.75
C LEU A 202 -3.80 26.99 18.18
N LYS A 203 -2.52 26.81 18.49
CA LYS A 203 -2.06 26.39 19.83
C LYS A 203 -2.42 27.40 20.93
N GLU A 204 -2.28 28.71 20.67
CA GLU A 204 -2.63 29.77 21.61
C GLU A 204 -4.15 29.81 21.90
N ASN A 205 -4.97 29.31 20.97
CA ASN A 205 -6.41 29.20 21.13
C ASN A 205 -6.87 27.83 21.68
N GLY A 206 -5.92 26.96 22.07
CA GLY A 206 -6.19 25.69 22.70
C GLY A 206 -6.48 24.53 21.75
N GLU A 207 -6.29 24.74 20.44
CA GLU A 207 -6.38 23.67 19.45
C GLU A 207 -5.08 22.86 19.42
N THR A 208 -5.14 21.62 18.96
CA THR A 208 -3.98 20.81 18.60
C THR A 208 -3.66 21.05 17.11
N PRO A 209 -2.56 21.75 16.78
CA PRO A 209 -2.35 22.15 15.39
C PRO A 209 -2.17 20.98 14.41
N ILE A 210 -1.37 19.98 14.76
CA ILE A 210 -1.00 18.88 13.85
C ILE A 210 -1.11 17.54 14.57
N ILE A 211 -1.76 16.57 13.94
CA ILE A 211 -1.71 15.15 14.30
C ILE A 211 -0.65 14.45 13.46
N VAL A 212 0.15 13.60 14.11
CA VAL A 212 1.18 12.78 13.46
C VAL A 212 1.19 11.36 14.03
N ASP A 213 1.60 10.40 13.22
CA ASP A 213 1.87 9.01 13.60
C ASP A 213 3.37 8.83 13.87
N GLY A 214 3.81 9.14 15.05
CA GLY A 214 5.22 9.14 15.38
C GLY A 214 5.76 7.82 15.93
N ALA A 215 4.91 6.79 16.10
CA ALA A 215 5.34 5.50 16.63
C ALA A 215 6.28 4.76 15.68
N ASP A 216 5.99 4.81 14.37
CA ASP A 216 6.72 4.06 13.36
C ASP A 216 7.98 4.77 12.85
N GLY A 217 8.20 6.02 13.26
CA GLY A 217 9.42 6.79 12.96
C GLY A 217 9.55 7.29 11.51
N TRP A 218 9.10 6.53 10.50
CA TRP A 218 9.18 6.89 9.08
C TRP A 218 8.42 8.18 8.76
N PHE A 219 7.38 8.49 9.50
CA PHE A 219 6.60 9.70 9.34
C PHE A 219 7.44 10.99 9.49
N TYR A 220 8.41 10.99 10.41
CA TYR A 220 9.30 12.14 10.57
C TYR A 220 10.19 12.38 9.34
N LEU A 221 10.44 11.36 8.53
CA LEU A 221 11.18 11.51 7.27
C LEU A 221 10.49 12.46 6.31
N ARG A 222 9.14 12.51 6.33
CA ARG A 222 8.38 13.47 5.52
C ARG A 222 8.75 14.90 5.89
N TYR A 223 8.75 15.22 7.17
CA TYR A 223 9.15 16.55 7.64
C TYR A 223 10.63 16.85 7.38
N LEU A 224 11.50 15.86 7.53
CA LEU A 224 12.91 15.99 7.24
C LEU A 224 13.21 16.20 5.75
N ALA A 225 12.34 15.75 4.85
CA ALA A 225 12.54 15.93 3.42
C ALA A 225 11.95 17.24 2.87
N MET A 226 11.07 17.93 3.62
CA MET A 226 10.35 19.12 3.13
C MET A 226 11.31 20.28 2.75
N ILE A 227 12.17 20.69 3.66
CA ILE A 227 13.13 21.79 3.41
C ILE A 227 14.12 21.42 2.31
N PRO A 228 14.82 20.27 2.37
CA PRO A 228 15.75 19.88 1.31
C PRO A 228 15.10 19.85 -0.07
N PHE A 229 13.90 19.29 -0.18
CA PHE A 229 13.19 19.24 -1.45
C PHE A 229 12.91 20.64 -2.01
N ARG A 230 12.46 21.57 -1.18
CA ARG A 230 12.20 22.93 -1.62
C ARG A 230 13.45 23.66 -2.05
N GLU A 231 14.57 23.47 -1.36
CA GLU A 231 15.80 24.24 -1.58
C GLU A 231 16.79 23.59 -2.56
N THR A 232 16.70 22.27 -2.74
CA THR A 232 17.68 21.53 -3.56
C THR A 232 17.06 20.53 -4.53
N GLY A 233 15.73 20.39 -4.55
CA GLY A 233 15.10 19.26 -5.20
C GLY A 233 15.55 17.95 -4.53
N ASN A 234 16.06 17.01 -5.30
CA ASN A 234 16.55 15.73 -4.77
C ASN A 234 18.08 15.73 -4.49
N ASP A 235 18.79 16.80 -4.85
CA ASP A 235 20.27 16.81 -4.83
C ASP A 235 20.84 16.56 -3.43
N PHE A 236 20.28 17.17 -2.39
CA PHE A 236 20.76 16.96 -1.03
C PHE A 236 20.53 15.52 -0.54
N VAL A 237 19.40 14.91 -0.89
CA VAL A 237 19.10 13.51 -0.51
C VAL A 237 20.07 12.55 -1.21
N TYR A 238 20.34 12.76 -2.50
CA TYR A 238 21.34 11.98 -3.22
C TYR A 238 22.75 12.17 -2.65
N ALA A 239 23.11 13.40 -2.30
CA ALA A 239 24.41 13.68 -1.68
C ALA A 239 24.54 13.06 -0.27
N LEU A 240 23.45 12.99 0.52
CA LEU A 240 23.42 12.24 1.78
C LEU A 240 23.64 10.73 1.55
N LYS A 241 22.99 10.17 0.54
CA LYS A 241 23.08 8.75 0.19
C LYS A 241 24.48 8.37 -0.28
N SER A 242 25.13 9.23 -1.09
CA SER A 242 26.53 9.02 -1.54
C SER A 242 27.57 9.34 -0.46
N GLY A 243 27.21 10.03 0.61
CA GLY A 243 28.12 10.49 1.66
C GLY A 243 28.83 11.81 1.33
N ASP A 244 28.45 12.49 0.24
CA ASP A 244 28.98 13.78 -0.17
C ASP A 244 28.41 14.96 0.66
N ALA A 245 27.26 14.76 1.30
CA ALA A 245 26.65 15.68 2.26
C ALA A 245 26.42 15.03 3.62
N LYS A 246 26.15 15.86 4.62
CA LYS A 246 25.81 15.41 5.99
C LYS A 246 24.66 16.24 6.53
N MET A 247 23.88 15.66 7.46
CA MET A 247 22.85 16.39 8.21
C MET A 247 23.42 17.54 9.07
N SER A 248 24.73 17.60 9.29
CA SER A 248 25.42 18.72 9.93
C SER A 248 25.74 19.89 8.98
N ASP A 249 25.50 19.75 7.69
CA ASP A 249 25.65 20.81 6.72
C ASP A 249 24.50 21.82 6.80
N ALA A 250 24.60 22.96 6.13
CA ALA A 250 23.63 24.05 6.29
C ALA A 250 22.17 23.60 6.06
N THR A 251 21.87 22.94 4.93
CA THR A 251 20.55 22.44 4.61
C THR A 251 20.06 21.38 5.62
N GLY A 252 20.95 20.49 6.05
CA GLY A 252 20.62 19.50 7.07
C GLY A 252 20.30 20.13 8.42
N MET A 253 21.05 21.13 8.84
CA MET A 253 20.81 21.86 10.10
C MET A 253 19.51 22.67 10.04
N GLU A 254 19.21 23.29 8.92
CA GLU A 254 17.94 24.00 8.71
C GLU A 254 16.73 23.05 8.77
N THR A 255 16.86 21.89 8.15
CA THR A 255 15.88 20.80 8.23
C THR A 255 15.61 20.36 9.66
N LEU A 256 16.67 20.14 10.45
CA LEU A 256 16.54 19.74 11.86
C LEU A 256 15.93 20.86 12.72
N GLN A 257 16.27 22.13 12.42
CA GLN A 257 15.66 23.28 13.08
C GLN A 257 14.17 23.36 12.78
N PHE A 258 13.77 23.18 11.51
CA PHE A 258 12.37 23.15 11.12
C PHE A 258 11.59 22.02 11.84
N LEU A 259 12.16 20.80 11.90
CA LEU A 259 11.53 19.71 12.62
C LEU A 259 11.37 20.04 14.13
N GLN A 260 12.34 20.70 14.74
CA GLN A 260 12.25 21.15 16.11
C GLN A 260 11.14 22.21 16.29
N ASP A 261 11.04 23.14 15.36
CA ASP A 261 10.07 24.25 15.42
C ASP A 261 8.64 23.76 15.18
N ILE A 262 8.42 22.88 14.22
CA ILE A 262 7.09 22.34 13.94
C ILE A 262 6.69 21.25 14.95
N GLY A 263 7.65 20.50 15.48
CA GLY A 263 7.41 19.40 16.41
C GLY A 263 6.75 19.85 17.73
N GLN A 264 6.91 21.09 18.13
CA GLN A 264 6.21 21.64 19.29
C GLN A 264 4.70 21.78 19.10
N TYR A 265 4.21 21.64 17.87
CA TYR A 265 2.81 21.74 17.49
C TYR A 265 2.14 20.37 17.24
N PHE A 266 2.89 19.28 17.38
CA PHE A 266 2.34 17.93 17.32
C PHE A 266 1.51 17.62 18.56
N GLN A 267 0.56 16.68 18.43
CA GLN A 267 -0.25 16.26 19.56
C GLN A 267 0.60 15.65 20.69
N PRO A 268 0.17 15.77 21.94
CA PRO A 268 0.81 15.08 23.04
C PRO A 268 0.83 13.56 22.82
N GLY A 269 1.97 12.91 23.06
CA GLY A 269 2.11 11.47 22.89
C GLY A 269 2.32 11.02 21.44
N CYS A 270 2.62 11.94 20.52
CA CYS A 270 2.82 11.63 19.11
C CYS A 270 3.81 10.47 18.86
N THR A 271 4.88 10.34 19.65
CA THR A 271 5.86 9.26 19.51
C THR A 271 5.35 7.86 19.86
N SER A 272 4.12 7.76 20.37
CA SER A 272 3.44 6.50 20.69
C SER A 272 2.11 6.35 19.94
N THR A 273 1.81 7.26 19.03
CA THR A 273 0.60 7.24 18.21
C THR A 273 0.93 6.52 16.90
N ASP A 274 0.25 5.42 16.64
CA ASP A 274 0.36 4.68 15.39
C ASP A 274 -0.48 5.32 14.25
N TYR A 275 -0.30 4.81 13.04
CA TYR A 275 -0.94 5.34 11.84
C TYR A 275 -2.48 5.33 11.92
N SER A 276 -3.07 4.22 12.34
CA SER A 276 -4.53 4.09 12.43
C SER A 276 -5.11 5.02 13.49
N THR A 277 -4.47 5.09 14.66
CA THR A 277 -4.88 5.98 15.75
C THR A 277 -4.75 7.46 15.34
N SER A 278 -3.70 7.84 14.61
CA SER A 278 -3.51 9.22 14.18
C SER A 278 -4.60 9.67 13.19
N LEU A 279 -4.98 8.80 12.26
CA LEU A 279 -6.10 9.06 11.35
C LEU A 279 -7.42 9.24 12.12
N GLU A 280 -7.72 8.35 13.05
CA GLU A 280 -8.93 8.45 13.88
C GLU A 280 -8.95 9.77 14.67
N LEU A 281 -7.84 10.15 15.31
CA LEU A 281 -7.72 11.42 16.04
C LEU A 281 -8.03 12.64 15.16
N PHE A 282 -7.52 12.65 13.92
CA PHE A 282 -7.81 13.73 12.98
C PHE A 282 -9.28 13.74 12.54
N LEU A 283 -9.83 12.59 12.13
CA LEU A 283 -11.22 12.47 11.69
C LEU A 283 -12.21 12.83 12.81
N ASP A 284 -11.86 12.56 14.06
CA ASP A 284 -12.64 12.94 15.24
C ASP A 284 -12.52 14.44 15.59
N GLY A 285 -11.66 15.19 14.91
CA GLY A 285 -11.45 16.62 15.16
C GLY A 285 -10.60 16.93 16.38
N GLN A 286 -9.74 16.00 16.80
CA GLN A 286 -8.80 16.19 17.91
C GLN A 286 -7.53 16.93 17.49
N GLY A 287 -7.38 17.22 16.20
CA GLY A 287 -6.35 18.10 15.64
C GLY A 287 -6.84 18.77 14.38
N VAL A 288 -6.18 19.86 14.00
CA VAL A 288 -6.62 20.75 12.91
C VAL A 288 -5.99 20.36 11.58
N MET A 289 -4.77 19.86 11.59
CA MET A 289 -4.05 19.41 10.40
C MET A 289 -3.52 17.97 10.58
N TYR A 290 -3.39 17.29 9.43
CA TYR A 290 -2.80 15.96 9.35
C TYR A 290 -2.02 15.81 8.06
N THR A 291 -0.76 15.38 8.14
CA THR A 291 0.05 15.14 6.93
C THR A 291 -0.16 13.72 6.46
N ALA A 292 -0.77 13.55 5.30
CA ALA A 292 -1.07 12.24 4.75
C ALA A 292 -1.07 12.25 3.23
N GLY A 293 -0.80 11.08 2.65
CA GLY A 293 -0.83 10.88 1.21
C GLY A 293 -2.22 10.69 0.63
N THR A 294 -2.27 10.69 -0.69
CA THR A 294 -3.49 10.40 -1.47
C THR A 294 -4.07 9.01 -1.20
N ALA A 295 -3.32 8.10 -0.59
CA ALA A 295 -3.81 6.80 -0.15
C ALA A 295 -5.00 6.89 0.85
N LEU A 296 -5.13 8.01 1.57
CA LEU A 296 -6.24 8.26 2.50
C LEU A 296 -7.36 9.13 1.91
N LEU A 297 -7.31 9.43 0.62
CA LEU A 297 -8.29 10.31 -0.04
C LEU A 297 -9.74 9.85 0.19
N ASP A 298 -10.01 8.55 0.08
CA ASP A 298 -11.34 7.98 0.27
C ASP A 298 -11.85 8.21 1.70
N SER A 299 -10.99 8.08 2.70
CA SER A 299 -11.34 8.32 4.09
C SER A 299 -11.77 9.78 4.33
N PHE A 300 -11.06 10.74 3.74
CA PHE A 300 -11.40 12.16 3.86
C PHE A 300 -12.62 12.54 3.05
N MET A 301 -12.76 11.99 1.84
CA MET A 301 -13.97 12.22 1.01
C MET A 301 -15.21 11.69 1.72
N LYS A 302 -15.16 10.49 2.28
CA LYS A 302 -16.25 9.90 3.05
C LYS A 302 -16.58 10.73 4.29
N ALA A 303 -15.59 11.20 5.03
CA ALA A 303 -15.81 12.07 6.18
C ALA A 303 -16.51 13.38 5.78
N ASN A 304 -16.15 13.96 4.62
CA ASN A 304 -16.82 15.14 4.09
C ASN A 304 -18.28 14.85 3.69
N GLU A 305 -18.58 13.69 3.12
CA GLU A 305 -19.97 13.27 2.86
C GLU A 305 -20.78 13.11 4.15
N GLU A 306 -20.13 12.74 5.25
CA GLU A 306 -20.72 12.62 6.58
C GLU A 306 -20.81 13.95 7.34
N GLY A 307 -20.39 15.07 6.73
CA GLY A 307 -20.57 16.43 7.25
C GLY A 307 -19.34 17.06 7.86
N LYS A 308 -18.14 16.49 7.66
CA LYS A 308 -16.87 17.18 7.91
C LYS A 308 -16.58 18.15 6.77
N ASN A 309 -15.63 19.04 6.96
CA ASN A 309 -15.25 20.04 5.95
C ASN A 309 -13.73 20.06 5.81
N PHE A 310 -13.17 18.91 5.40
CA PHE A 310 -11.72 18.78 5.16
C PHE A 310 -11.37 19.23 3.74
N ASP A 311 -10.22 19.88 3.64
CA ASP A 311 -9.57 20.24 2.38
C ASP A 311 -8.06 20.02 2.55
N TYR A 312 -7.27 20.27 1.54
CA TYR A 312 -5.83 20.02 1.59
C TYR A 312 -5.04 21.16 0.97
N PHE A 313 -3.77 21.22 1.33
CA PHE A 313 -2.77 22.03 0.65
C PHE A 313 -1.46 21.27 0.54
N TYR A 314 -0.69 21.60 -0.50
CA TYR A 314 0.62 21.00 -0.69
C TYR A 314 1.65 21.69 0.18
N MET A 315 2.80 21.01 0.31
CA MET A 315 3.95 21.50 1.06
C MET A 315 4.26 22.96 0.69
N PRO A 316 4.34 23.88 1.68
CA PRO A 316 4.66 25.27 1.46
C PRO A 316 6.05 25.48 0.85
N LEU A 317 6.35 26.71 0.44
CA LEU A 317 7.68 27.09 -0.08
C LEU A 317 8.59 27.59 1.05
N THR A 318 9.91 27.49 0.83
CA THR A 318 10.91 28.28 1.55
C THR A 318 11.21 29.57 0.78
N ASP A 319 11.86 30.54 1.43
CA ASP A 319 12.31 31.74 0.76
C ASP A 319 13.39 31.48 -0.33
N ASN A 320 14.12 30.38 -0.19
CA ASN A 320 15.15 29.94 -1.09
C ASN A 320 14.73 28.80 -2.04
N ALA A 321 13.41 28.59 -2.18
CA ALA A 321 12.90 27.45 -2.95
C ALA A 321 13.39 27.48 -4.40
N VAL A 322 13.98 26.36 -4.83
CA VAL A 322 14.34 26.12 -6.24
C VAL A 322 13.23 25.37 -6.97
N THR A 323 12.30 24.75 -6.22
CA THR A 323 11.11 24.10 -6.74
C THR A 323 9.90 25.05 -6.72
N SER A 324 8.98 24.88 -7.65
CA SER A 324 7.75 25.68 -7.69
C SER A 324 6.69 25.13 -6.72
N ALA A 325 5.66 25.95 -6.43
CA ALA A 325 4.54 25.53 -5.58
C ALA A 325 3.76 24.33 -6.14
N ASN A 326 3.85 24.07 -7.45
CA ASN A 326 3.19 22.97 -8.14
C ASN A 326 4.07 21.71 -8.26
N GLU A 327 5.28 21.76 -7.73
CA GLU A 327 6.15 20.60 -7.63
C GLU A 327 6.03 20.02 -6.23
N TYR A 328 5.72 18.75 -6.16
CA TYR A 328 5.60 18.01 -4.90
C TYR A 328 6.42 16.73 -5.03
N TRP A 329 6.88 16.25 -3.89
CA TRP A 329 7.43 14.93 -3.87
C TRP A 329 6.32 13.88 -4.01
N VAL A 330 6.71 12.76 -4.54
CA VAL A 330 5.83 11.62 -4.75
C VAL A 330 6.51 10.37 -4.20
N PHE A 331 5.72 9.39 -3.86
CA PHE A 331 6.23 8.06 -3.50
C PHE A 331 5.38 7.00 -4.18
N GLY A 332 6.01 5.88 -4.50
CA GLY A 332 5.36 4.78 -5.22
C GLY A 332 4.91 3.65 -4.30
N GLY A 333 5.11 3.78 -3.00
CA GLY A 333 4.89 2.66 -2.09
C GLY A 333 5.76 1.45 -2.43
N LEU A 334 5.30 0.27 -2.00
CA LEU A 334 5.95 -0.98 -2.33
C LEU A 334 5.65 -1.41 -3.77
N GLY A 335 6.55 -2.19 -4.35
CA GLY A 335 6.35 -2.82 -5.64
C GLY A 335 6.17 -4.33 -5.51
N MET A 336 5.21 -4.88 -6.25
CA MET A 336 4.98 -6.32 -6.29
C MET A 336 6.11 -7.01 -7.05
N ALA A 337 6.87 -7.84 -6.36
CA ALA A 337 7.92 -8.69 -6.90
C ALA A 337 7.41 -10.12 -7.06
N ALA A 338 8.07 -10.89 -7.91
CA ALA A 338 7.79 -12.30 -8.12
C ALA A 338 9.00 -13.18 -7.79
N ASN A 339 8.73 -14.32 -7.17
CA ASN A 339 9.71 -15.33 -6.86
C ASN A 339 10.20 -16.03 -8.14
N SER A 340 11.47 -15.91 -8.43
CA SER A 340 12.08 -16.51 -9.62
C SER A 340 11.96 -18.05 -9.67
N ALA A 341 11.89 -18.71 -8.51
CA ALA A 341 11.80 -20.16 -8.43
C ALA A 341 10.40 -20.71 -8.80
N THR A 342 9.36 -19.89 -8.69
CA THR A 342 7.96 -20.26 -9.01
C THR A 342 7.41 -19.52 -10.23
N TRP A 343 8.26 -18.74 -10.92
CA TRP A 343 7.89 -17.93 -12.07
C TRP A 343 7.61 -18.78 -13.31
N ASP A 344 6.37 -19.08 -13.56
CA ASP A 344 5.89 -19.83 -14.71
C ASP A 344 4.68 -19.14 -15.35
N ASP A 345 4.07 -19.76 -16.34
CA ASP A 345 2.99 -19.15 -17.14
C ASP A 345 1.71 -18.89 -16.34
N ASP A 346 1.50 -19.55 -15.19
CA ASP A 346 0.34 -19.27 -14.32
C ASP A 346 0.60 -18.07 -13.38
N VAL A 347 1.86 -17.75 -13.07
CA VAL A 347 2.22 -16.62 -12.19
C VAL A 347 2.42 -15.33 -12.99
N LYS A 348 2.84 -15.42 -14.24
CA LYS A 348 3.00 -14.29 -15.18
C LYS A 348 1.67 -13.62 -15.50
#